data_33bb6d112b3fcb5e7a20ab9945caba59
#
_entry.id   33bb6d112b3fcb5e7a20ab9945caba59
#
_cell.length_a   1.000
_cell.length_b   1.000
_cell.length_c   1.000
_cell.angle_alpha   90.00
_cell.angle_beta   90.00
_cell.angle_gamma   90.00
#
_symmetry.space_group_name_H-M   'P 1'
#
loop_
_entity.id
_entity.type
_entity.pdbx_description
1 polymer ?
#
loop_
_entity_poly.entity_id
_entity_poly.type
_entity_poly.pdbx_seq_one_letter_code
_entity_poly.pdbx_strand_id
1 'polypeptide(L)'
;TTIHCITGIATVTSGKIEIFGIDAVKDYREARRLIGLSPQEFNVDTFATVTQIIDWMGGYFGLREAERKSRTDMLIQRFDLTTHAKKQFRELSGGLKRRVILARALVHDPKLLILDEPTAGVDVELRLDLWRYLQELNREGKTILLTSHYLEEIERLCRTIAIIAGGKIVRNGPKEDFFTVPGGLENAYLAATGHKADHVSAGAA
;
A
#
# COMPACT_ATOMS: atom_id res chain seq x y z
N THR A 1 11.20 -6.97 2.22
CA THR A 1 11.28 -8.16 3.13
C THR A 1 10.32 -8.03 4.32
N THR A 2 10.29 -6.92 5.06
CA THR A 2 9.42 -6.76 6.26
C THR A 2 7.93 -6.95 5.92
N ILE A 3 7.44 -6.32 4.86
CA ILE A 3 6.06 -6.51 4.37
C ILE A 3 5.79 -7.99 4.05
N HIS A 4 6.73 -8.68 3.41
CA HIS A 4 6.59 -10.10 3.10
C HIS A 4 6.47 -10.97 4.36
N CYS A 5 7.19 -10.64 5.43
CA CYS A 5 7.04 -11.31 6.72
C CYS A 5 5.66 -11.03 7.36
N ILE A 6 5.19 -9.78 7.33
CA ILE A 6 3.88 -9.38 7.87
C ILE A 6 2.74 -10.10 7.14
N THR A 7 2.84 -10.21 5.82
CA THR A 7 1.81 -10.84 4.98
C THR A 7 1.96 -12.37 4.88
N GLY A 8 3.06 -12.92 5.42
CA GLY A 8 3.38 -14.34 5.42
C GLY A 8 3.80 -14.89 4.06
N ILE A 9 4.30 -14.04 3.17
CA ILE A 9 4.96 -14.42 1.92
C ILE A 9 6.38 -14.93 2.22
N ALA A 10 7.04 -14.35 3.25
CA ALA A 10 8.33 -14.80 3.76
C ALA A 10 8.20 -15.31 5.19
N THR A 11 9.02 -16.32 5.52
CA THR A 11 9.05 -16.91 6.87
C THR A 11 9.79 -15.99 7.84
N VAL A 12 9.22 -15.81 9.03
CA VAL A 12 9.85 -15.08 10.13
C VAL A 12 10.87 -15.99 10.80
N THR A 13 12.15 -15.61 10.77
CA THR A 13 13.24 -16.41 11.38
C THR A 13 13.27 -16.26 12.90
N SER A 14 13.02 -15.06 13.41
CA SER A 14 12.97 -14.76 14.84
C SER A 14 12.12 -13.50 15.11
N GLY A 15 11.72 -13.34 16.36
CA GLY A 15 10.85 -12.22 16.76
C GLY A 15 9.38 -12.55 16.68
N LYS A 16 8.52 -11.54 16.84
CA LYS A 16 7.06 -11.65 16.87
C LYS A 16 6.44 -10.58 15.99
N ILE A 17 5.39 -10.96 15.26
CA ILE A 17 4.54 -10.03 14.49
C ILE A 17 3.12 -10.17 15.00
N GLU A 18 2.54 -9.07 15.42
CA GLU A 18 1.13 -8.99 15.86
C GLU A 18 0.35 -8.00 14.99
N ILE A 19 -0.84 -8.40 14.58
CA ILE A 19 -1.76 -7.60 13.77
C ILE A 19 -3.05 -7.45 14.58
N PHE A 20 -3.31 -6.26 15.10
CA PHE A 20 -4.41 -5.99 16.02
C PHE A 20 -4.48 -6.99 17.19
N GLY A 21 -3.32 -7.36 17.76
CA GLY A 21 -3.20 -8.31 18.86
C GLY A 21 -3.20 -9.78 18.47
N ILE A 22 -3.36 -10.12 17.18
CA ILE A 22 -3.33 -11.49 16.66
C ILE A 22 -1.91 -11.83 16.21
N ASP A 23 -1.36 -12.95 16.68
CA ASP A 23 -0.05 -13.45 16.27
C ASP A 23 -0.09 -13.89 14.79
N ALA A 24 0.66 -13.19 13.94
CA ALA A 24 0.65 -13.40 12.49
C ALA A 24 1.26 -14.73 12.04
N VAL A 25 1.97 -15.43 12.93
CA VAL A 25 2.59 -16.74 12.64
C VAL A 25 1.71 -17.87 13.17
N LYS A 26 1.25 -17.79 14.41
CA LYS A 26 0.43 -18.83 15.04
C LYS A 26 -1.00 -18.83 14.50
N ASP A 27 -1.61 -17.65 14.45
CA ASP A 27 -3.01 -17.45 14.03
C ASP A 27 -3.07 -16.80 12.64
N TYR A 28 -2.21 -17.28 11.73
CA TYR A 28 -1.97 -16.66 10.43
C TYR A 28 -3.24 -16.49 9.57
N ARG A 29 -4.23 -17.39 9.70
CA ARG A 29 -5.48 -17.29 8.94
C ARG A 29 -6.32 -16.10 9.38
N GLU A 30 -6.42 -15.87 10.70
CA GLU A 30 -7.13 -14.71 11.24
C GLU A 30 -6.37 -13.42 10.95
N ALA A 31 -5.06 -13.39 11.18
CA ALA A 31 -4.22 -12.24 10.89
C ALA A 31 -4.34 -11.81 9.42
N ARG A 32 -4.26 -12.75 8.47
CA ARG A 32 -4.35 -12.45 7.04
C ARG A 32 -5.73 -11.96 6.60
N ARG A 33 -6.81 -12.36 7.26
CA ARG A 33 -8.16 -11.82 6.98
C ARG A 33 -8.26 -10.33 7.29
N LEU A 34 -7.41 -9.82 8.17
CA LEU A 34 -7.37 -8.39 8.52
C LEU A 34 -6.53 -7.57 7.55
N ILE A 35 -5.78 -8.20 6.65
CA ILE A 35 -4.82 -7.54 5.76
C ILE A 35 -5.31 -7.54 4.32
N GLY A 36 -5.33 -6.36 3.69
CA GLY A 36 -5.35 -6.21 2.24
C GLY A 36 -3.94 -5.83 1.77
N LEU A 37 -3.42 -6.54 0.78
CA LEU A 37 -2.10 -6.27 0.22
C LEU A 37 -2.18 -5.79 -1.23
N SER A 38 -1.62 -4.62 -1.49
CA SER A 38 -1.30 -4.12 -2.83
C SER A 38 0.21 -4.16 -3.03
N PRO A 39 0.76 -5.20 -3.64
CA PRO A 39 2.20 -5.33 -3.86
C PRO A 39 2.69 -4.37 -4.93
N GLN A 40 4.00 -4.16 -4.97
CA GLN A 40 4.67 -3.36 -6.01
C GLN A 40 4.48 -3.98 -7.40
N GLU A 41 4.70 -5.29 -7.54
CA GLU A 41 4.48 -6.03 -8.76
C GLU A 41 3.06 -6.60 -8.87
N PHE A 42 2.53 -6.64 -10.09
CA PHE A 42 1.19 -7.13 -10.36
C PHE A 42 1.16 -8.66 -10.44
N ASN A 43 1.00 -9.31 -9.30
CA ASN A 43 0.91 -10.78 -9.21
C ASN A 43 -0.53 -11.25 -9.40
N VAL A 44 -1.00 -11.23 -10.65
CA VAL A 44 -2.34 -11.67 -11.06
C VAL A 44 -2.28 -12.39 -12.40
N ASP A 45 -3.30 -13.22 -12.68
CA ASP A 45 -3.50 -13.76 -14.00
C ASP A 45 -3.82 -12.61 -14.98
N THR A 46 -2.93 -12.37 -15.92
CA THR A 46 -3.04 -11.26 -16.87
C THR A 46 -4.14 -11.45 -17.92
N PHE A 47 -4.63 -12.68 -18.11
CA PHE A 47 -5.76 -13.02 -18.98
C PHE A 47 -7.11 -12.93 -18.28
N ALA A 48 -7.12 -12.88 -16.96
CA ALA A 48 -8.36 -12.70 -16.19
C ALA A 48 -8.91 -11.29 -16.38
N THR A 49 -10.23 -11.16 -16.37
CA THR A 49 -10.90 -9.87 -16.42
C THR A 49 -10.81 -9.14 -15.08
N VAL A 50 -11.03 -7.82 -15.10
CA VAL A 50 -11.09 -6.99 -13.89
C VAL A 50 -12.05 -7.59 -12.86
N THR A 51 -13.27 -7.94 -13.29
CA THR A 51 -14.28 -8.56 -12.43
C THR A 51 -13.77 -9.86 -11.82
N GLN A 52 -13.17 -10.74 -12.62
CA GLN A 52 -12.66 -12.03 -12.14
C GLN A 52 -11.55 -11.86 -11.09
N ILE A 53 -10.62 -10.94 -11.29
CA ILE A 53 -9.50 -10.72 -10.37
C ILE A 53 -10.01 -10.31 -8.98
N ILE A 54 -11.02 -9.42 -8.93
CA ILE A 54 -11.58 -8.94 -7.66
C ILE A 54 -12.45 -10.03 -7.02
N ASP A 55 -13.32 -10.67 -7.81
CA ASP A 55 -14.24 -11.71 -7.37
C ASP A 55 -13.49 -12.93 -6.79
N TRP A 56 -12.47 -13.44 -7.48
CA TRP A 56 -11.68 -14.60 -7.02
C TRP A 56 -10.99 -14.32 -5.69
N MET A 57 -10.51 -13.09 -5.48
CA MET A 57 -9.91 -12.73 -4.19
C MET A 57 -10.96 -12.77 -3.06
N GLY A 58 -12.18 -12.30 -3.31
CA GLY A 58 -13.28 -12.45 -2.35
C GLY A 58 -13.57 -13.91 -2.03
N GLY A 59 -13.55 -14.79 -3.05
CA GLY A 59 -13.68 -16.23 -2.88
C GLY A 59 -12.54 -16.85 -2.06
N TYR A 60 -11.31 -16.43 -2.31
CA TYR A 60 -10.13 -16.85 -1.53
C TYR A 60 -10.28 -16.53 -0.03
N PHE A 61 -10.86 -15.37 0.32
CA PHE A 61 -11.14 -14.98 1.70
C PHE A 61 -12.45 -15.57 2.27
N GLY A 62 -13.15 -16.41 1.49
CA GLY A 62 -14.33 -17.13 1.95
C GLY A 62 -15.63 -16.34 1.93
N LEU A 63 -15.73 -15.26 1.17
CA LEU A 63 -16.98 -14.54 0.96
C LEU A 63 -17.97 -15.41 0.20
N ARG A 64 -19.24 -15.41 0.63
CA ARG A 64 -20.31 -16.11 -0.09
C ARG A 64 -20.58 -15.42 -1.43
N GLU A 65 -21.09 -16.16 -2.40
CA GLU A 65 -21.27 -15.68 -3.78
C GLU A 65 -22.03 -14.34 -3.88
N ALA A 66 -23.15 -14.22 -3.20
CA ALA A 66 -23.96 -13.01 -3.21
C ALA A 66 -23.19 -11.79 -2.64
N GLU A 67 -22.50 -11.98 -1.51
CA GLU A 67 -21.67 -10.94 -0.88
C GLU A 67 -20.49 -10.57 -1.76
N ARG A 68 -19.79 -11.56 -2.29
CA ARG A 68 -18.65 -11.41 -3.19
C ARG A 68 -19.02 -10.59 -4.42
N LYS A 69 -20.14 -10.92 -5.06
CA LYS A 69 -20.65 -10.19 -6.22
C LYS A 69 -20.95 -8.73 -5.87
N SER A 70 -21.71 -8.50 -4.79
CA SER A 70 -22.07 -7.16 -4.33
C SER A 70 -20.83 -6.30 -4.04
N ARG A 71 -19.82 -6.87 -3.35
CA ARG A 71 -18.58 -6.15 -3.04
C ARG A 71 -17.74 -5.90 -4.29
N THR A 72 -17.67 -6.85 -5.21
CA THR A 72 -16.97 -6.70 -6.49
C THR A 72 -17.57 -5.55 -7.30
N ASP A 73 -18.91 -5.53 -7.44
CA ASP A 73 -19.61 -4.50 -8.19
C ASP A 73 -19.41 -3.10 -7.55
N MET A 74 -19.52 -3.01 -6.23
CA MET A 74 -19.27 -1.78 -5.47
C MET A 74 -17.84 -1.26 -5.67
N LEU A 75 -16.82 -2.14 -5.61
CA LEU A 75 -15.43 -1.76 -5.79
C LEU A 75 -15.13 -1.36 -7.25
N ILE A 76 -15.70 -2.04 -8.24
CA ILE A 76 -15.60 -1.68 -9.64
C ILE A 76 -16.12 -0.25 -9.87
N GLN A 77 -17.25 0.11 -9.27
CA GLN A 77 -17.80 1.47 -9.34
C GLN A 77 -16.90 2.47 -8.61
N ARG A 78 -16.50 2.15 -7.38
CA ARG A 78 -15.70 3.04 -6.53
C ARG A 78 -14.33 3.38 -7.14
N PHE A 79 -13.75 2.46 -7.91
CA PHE A 79 -12.44 2.65 -8.57
C PHE A 79 -12.53 3.09 -10.04
N ASP A 80 -13.71 3.52 -10.52
CA ASP A 80 -13.94 3.93 -11.92
C ASP A 80 -13.54 2.85 -12.94
N LEU A 81 -13.80 1.58 -12.62
CA LEU A 81 -13.47 0.43 -13.45
C LEU A 81 -14.66 -0.10 -14.25
N THR A 82 -15.83 0.52 -14.17
CA THR A 82 -17.09 0.02 -14.75
C THR A 82 -16.96 -0.25 -16.25
N THR A 83 -16.40 0.67 -17.02
CA THR A 83 -16.18 0.52 -18.48
C THR A 83 -15.12 -0.50 -18.83
N HIS A 84 -14.32 -0.92 -17.86
CA HIS A 84 -13.21 -1.87 -18.01
C HIS A 84 -13.48 -3.22 -17.34
N ALA A 85 -14.64 -3.41 -16.70
CA ALA A 85 -14.96 -4.58 -15.88
C ALA A 85 -14.75 -5.92 -16.60
N LYS A 86 -15.03 -5.97 -17.91
CA LYS A 86 -14.90 -7.16 -18.77
C LYS A 86 -13.57 -7.24 -19.53
N LYS A 87 -12.73 -6.20 -19.46
CA LYS A 87 -11.39 -6.21 -20.11
C LYS A 87 -10.43 -7.10 -19.35
N GLN A 88 -9.53 -7.75 -20.05
CA GLN A 88 -8.44 -8.50 -19.44
C GLN A 88 -7.43 -7.57 -18.81
N PHE A 89 -6.79 -8.00 -17.73
CA PHE A 89 -5.82 -7.18 -17.00
C PHE A 89 -4.67 -6.68 -17.89
N ARG A 90 -4.20 -7.52 -18.82
CA ARG A 90 -3.13 -7.14 -19.77
C ARG A 90 -3.47 -5.96 -20.66
N GLU A 91 -4.76 -5.72 -20.93
CA GLU A 91 -5.25 -4.67 -21.84
C GLU A 91 -5.35 -3.30 -21.14
N LEU A 92 -5.12 -3.25 -19.82
CA LEU A 92 -5.26 -2.04 -19.03
C LEU A 92 -3.98 -1.20 -19.04
N SER A 93 -4.14 0.14 -18.93
CA SER A 93 -3.03 1.05 -18.62
C SER A 93 -2.44 0.75 -17.23
N GLY A 94 -1.21 1.20 -16.97
CA GLY A 94 -0.58 1.03 -15.66
C GLY A 94 -1.43 1.53 -14.50
N GLY A 95 -2.08 2.66 -14.68
CA GLY A 95 -2.97 3.25 -13.68
C GLY A 95 -4.23 2.45 -13.43
N LEU A 96 -4.89 1.97 -14.48
CA LEU A 96 -6.05 1.09 -14.33
C LEU A 96 -5.65 -0.22 -13.65
N LYS A 97 -4.48 -0.78 -13.99
CA LYS A 97 -3.93 -1.95 -13.29
C LYS A 97 -3.78 -1.70 -11.80
N ARG A 98 -3.25 -0.53 -11.40
CA ARG A 98 -3.08 -0.17 -9.99
C ARG A 98 -4.44 -0.05 -9.28
N ARG A 99 -5.45 0.55 -9.91
CA ARG A 99 -6.82 0.62 -9.36
C ARG A 99 -7.42 -0.78 -9.16
N VAL A 100 -7.23 -1.71 -10.11
CA VAL A 100 -7.68 -3.11 -9.97
C VAL A 100 -7.03 -3.82 -8.78
N ILE A 101 -5.71 -3.66 -8.60
CA ILE A 101 -4.99 -4.27 -7.49
C ILE A 101 -5.44 -3.73 -6.13
N LEU A 102 -5.74 -2.43 -6.05
CA LEU A 102 -6.31 -1.83 -4.84
C LEU A 102 -7.72 -2.34 -4.56
N ALA A 103 -8.59 -2.37 -5.58
CA ALA A 103 -9.93 -2.94 -5.44
C ALA A 103 -9.86 -4.40 -4.96
N ARG A 104 -8.98 -5.21 -5.55
CA ARG A 104 -8.71 -6.58 -5.13
C ARG A 104 -8.30 -6.68 -3.66
N ALA A 105 -7.42 -5.78 -3.21
CA ALA A 105 -6.94 -5.78 -1.83
C ALA A 105 -8.03 -5.43 -0.80
N LEU A 106 -9.12 -4.78 -1.24
CA LEU A 106 -10.21 -4.30 -0.38
C LEU A 106 -11.45 -5.19 -0.39
N VAL A 107 -11.53 -6.21 -1.25
CA VAL A 107 -12.77 -6.97 -1.47
C VAL A 107 -13.29 -7.68 -0.21
N HIS A 108 -12.39 -8.15 0.64
CA HIS A 108 -12.73 -8.83 1.91
C HIS A 108 -12.82 -7.90 3.12
N ASP A 109 -12.84 -6.59 2.89
CA ASP A 109 -12.97 -5.53 3.91
C ASP A 109 -11.90 -5.54 5.01
N PRO A 110 -10.61 -5.55 4.66
CA PRO A 110 -9.53 -5.61 5.63
C PRO A 110 -9.53 -4.39 6.55
N LYS A 111 -9.03 -4.56 7.79
CA LYS A 111 -8.77 -3.47 8.73
C LYS A 111 -7.44 -2.76 8.44
N LEU A 112 -6.45 -3.50 7.93
CA LEU A 112 -5.12 -3.01 7.57
C LEU A 112 -4.91 -3.14 6.05
N LEU A 113 -4.65 -2.03 5.38
CA LEU A 113 -4.25 -2.01 3.98
C LEU A 113 -2.74 -1.78 3.91
N ILE A 114 -2.01 -2.72 3.34
CA ILE A 114 -0.57 -2.63 3.11
C ILE A 114 -0.33 -2.31 1.63
N LEU A 115 0.39 -1.22 1.38
CA LEU A 115 0.69 -0.70 0.06
C LEU A 115 2.21 -0.65 -0.14
N ASP A 116 2.70 -1.45 -1.07
CA ASP A 116 4.13 -1.46 -1.39
C ASP A 116 4.36 -0.59 -2.64
N GLU A 117 4.92 0.60 -2.44
CA GLU A 117 5.15 1.63 -3.45
C GLU A 117 3.92 1.91 -4.34
N PRO A 118 2.80 2.38 -3.77
CA PRO A 118 1.52 2.44 -4.47
C PRO A 118 1.49 3.36 -5.68
N THR A 119 2.38 4.36 -5.74
CA THR A 119 2.42 5.35 -6.83
C THR A 119 3.65 5.23 -7.74
N ALA A 120 4.47 4.17 -7.59
CA ALA A 120 5.63 3.96 -8.43
C ALA A 120 5.22 3.79 -9.90
N GLY A 121 5.82 4.61 -10.79
CA GLY A 121 5.53 4.57 -12.23
C GLY A 121 4.15 5.09 -12.63
N VAL A 122 3.48 5.83 -11.75
CA VAL A 122 2.16 6.41 -11.99
C VAL A 122 2.30 7.89 -12.34
N ASP A 123 1.54 8.37 -13.34
CA ASP A 123 1.50 9.78 -13.69
C ASP A 123 0.94 10.66 -12.55
N VAL A 124 1.14 11.99 -12.67
CA VAL A 124 0.81 12.94 -11.60
C VAL A 124 -0.68 12.96 -11.29
N GLU A 125 -1.55 12.96 -12.31
CA GLU A 125 -3.00 13.06 -12.13
C GLU A 125 -3.52 11.83 -11.38
N LEU A 126 -3.15 10.64 -11.84
CA LEU A 126 -3.55 9.39 -11.21
C LEU A 126 -2.98 9.23 -9.79
N ARG A 127 -1.78 9.76 -9.53
CA ARG A 127 -1.18 9.78 -8.19
C ARG A 127 -2.02 10.61 -7.23
N LEU A 128 -2.48 11.81 -7.65
CA LEU A 128 -3.33 12.66 -6.85
C LEU A 128 -4.69 12.01 -6.54
N ASP A 129 -5.28 11.33 -7.52
CA ASP A 129 -6.51 10.57 -7.35
C ASP A 129 -6.35 9.45 -6.32
N LEU A 130 -5.24 8.70 -6.43
CA LEU A 130 -4.92 7.64 -5.51
C LEU A 130 -4.74 8.15 -4.08
N TRP A 131 -4.04 9.27 -3.90
CA TRP A 131 -3.86 9.89 -2.59
C TRP A 131 -5.18 10.33 -1.95
N ARG A 132 -6.07 10.96 -2.72
CA ARG A 132 -7.42 11.30 -2.23
C ARG A 132 -8.16 10.06 -1.75
N TYR A 133 -8.10 9.01 -2.54
CA TYR A 133 -8.76 7.75 -2.22
C TYR A 133 -8.22 7.10 -0.94
N LEU A 134 -6.89 7.06 -0.77
CA LEU A 134 -6.26 6.52 0.46
C LEU A 134 -6.63 7.35 1.70
N GLN A 135 -6.72 8.67 1.55
CA GLN A 135 -7.19 9.53 2.65
C GLN A 135 -8.65 9.26 3.02
N GLU A 136 -9.51 8.99 2.05
CA GLU A 136 -10.91 8.61 2.30
C GLU A 136 -10.99 7.28 3.06
N LEU A 137 -10.28 6.25 2.61
CA LEU A 137 -10.20 4.97 3.31
C LEU A 137 -9.72 5.12 4.77
N ASN A 138 -8.73 5.97 4.99
CA ASN A 138 -8.25 6.24 6.35
C ASN A 138 -9.28 6.96 7.22
N ARG A 139 -10.04 7.92 6.66
CA ARG A 139 -11.16 8.57 7.36
C ARG A 139 -12.30 7.60 7.68
N GLU A 140 -12.51 6.59 6.83
CA GLU A 140 -13.46 5.50 7.05
C GLU A 140 -12.98 4.48 8.13
N GLY A 141 -11.82 4.72 8.74
CA GLY A 141 -11.28 3.90 9.84
C GLY A 141 -10.32 2.80 9.40
N LYS A 142 -9.91 2.72 8.14
CA LYS A 142 -8.87 1.79 7.69
C LYS A 142 -7.50 2.23 8.19
N THR A 143 -6.74 1.30 8.74
CA THR A 143 -5.31 1.52 8.98
C THR A 143 -4.55 1.30 7.69
N ILE A 144 -3.65 2.22 7.33
CA ILE A 144 -2.85 2.12 6.10
C ILE A 144 -1.38 2.11 6.48
N LEU A 145 -0.67 1.07 6.04
CA LEU A 145 0.79 0.97 6.06
C LEU A 145 1.27 1.08 4.62
N LEU A 146 2.05 2.10 4.30
CA LEU A 146 2.63 2.23 2.97
C LEU A 146 4.16 2.31 3.03
N THR A 147 4.81 1.76 2.01
CA THR A 147 6.21 2.07 1.70
C THR A 147 6.24 3.03 0.52
N SER A 148 7.17 3.95 0.55
CA SER A 148 7.42 4.87 -0.55
C SER A 148 8.85 5.37 -0.52
N HIS A 149 9.41 5.64 -1.68
CA HIS A 149 10.63 6.41 -1.86
C HIS A 149 10.34 7.86 -2.29
N TYR A 150 9.07 8.22 -2.47
CA TYR A 150 8.62 9.58 -2.75
C TYR A 150 8.30 10.30 -1.44
N LEU A 151 9.14 11.26 -1.05
CA LEU A 151 8.99 12.01 0.20
C LEU A 151 7.66 12.78 0.24
N GLU A 152 7.23 13.36 -0.88
CA GLU A 152 5.95 14.07 -0.99
C GLU A 152 4.74 13.18 -0.65
N GLU A 153 4.77 11.91 -1.05
CA GLU A 153 3.73 10.93 -0.72
C GLU A 153 3.66 10.69 0.79
N ILE A 154 4.83 10.51 1.42
CA ILE A 154 4.95 10.31 2.87
C ILE A 154 4.45 11.54 3.62
N GLU A 155 4.87 12.73 3.21
CA GLU A 155 4.44 14.00 3.80
C GLU A 155 2.93 14.18 3.76
N ARG A 156 2.31 13.80 2.66
CA ARG A 156 0.89 14.02 2.40
C ARG A 156 -0.03 12.99 3.05
N LEU A 157 0.39 11.73 3.12
CA LEU A 157 -0.45 10.62 3.54
C LEU A 157 -0.16 10.14 4.97
N CYS A 158 1.09 10.22 5.43
CA CYS A 158 1.48 9.60 6.69
C CYS A 158 1.33 10.55 7.88
N ARG A 159 0.94 9.97 9.03
CA ARG A 159 0.98 10.63 10.34
C ARG A 159 2.21 10.20 11.15
N THR A 160 2.65 8.97 10.92
CA THR A 160 3.83 8.38 11.57
C THR A 160 4.75 7.88 10.49
N ILE A 161 6.04 8.09 10.66
CA ILE A 161 7.08 7.71 9.71
C ILE A 161 8.08 6.79 10.40
N ALA A 162 8.51 5.74 9.70
CA ALA A 162 9.62 4.90 10.10
C ALA A 162 10.67 4.87 8.96
N ILE A 163 11.92 5.23 9.27
CA ILE A 163 13.05 5.13 8.33
C ILE A 163 13.76 3.81 8.59
N ILE A 164 13.94 3.02 7.52
CA ILE A 164 14.64 1.73 7.56
C ILE A 164 15.95 1.86 6.77
N ALA A 165 17.06 1.54 7.40
CA ALA A 165 18.37 1.48 6.77
C ALA A 165 19.12 0.25 7.27
N GLY A 166 19.81 -0.47 6.38
CA GLY A 166 20.56 -1.68 6.73
C GLY A 166 19.71 -2.75 7.44
N GLY A 167 18.42 -2.86 7.10
CA GLY A 167 17.49 -3.81 7.72
C GLY A 167 17.02 -3.47 9.14
N LYS A 168 17.33 -2.26 9.63
CA LYS A 168 16.95 -1.79 10.97
C LYS A 168 16.11 -0.51 10.86
N ILE A 169 15.17 -0.34 11.78
CA ILE A 169 14.50 0.95 11.97
C ILE A 169 15.51 1.88 12.65
N VAL A 170 15.99 2.88 11.91
CA VAL A 170 16.97 3.86 12.40
C VAL A 170 16.31 5.09 13.03
N ARG A 171 15.07 5.40 12.63
CA ARG A 171 14.25 6.46 13.23
C ARG A 171 12.77 6.15 13.01
N ASN A 172 11.93 6.41 14.01
CA ASN A 172 10.47 6.37 13.88
C ASN A 172 9.83 7.43 14.79
N GLY A 173 8.66 7.90 14.44
CA GLY A 173 7.91 8.86 15.25
C GLY A 173 6.81 9.57 14.46
N PRO A 174 6.11 10.51 15.12
CA PRO A 174 5.18 11.42 14.45
C PRO A 174 5.85 12.15 13.29
N LYS A 175 5.10 12.43 12.25
CA LYS A 175 5.61 13.12 11.05
C LYS A 175 6.26 14.46 11.41
N GLU A 176 5.66 15.18 12.34
CA GLU A 176 6.10 16.52 12.79
C GLU A 176 7.55 16.52 13.27
N ASP A 177 8.01 15.44 13.89
CA ASP A 177 9.37 15.31 14.41
C ASP A 177 10.43 15.34 13.29
N PHE A 178 10.04 14.94 12.10
CA PHE A 178 10.94 14.92 10.92
C PHE A 178 11.07 16.29 10.24
N PHE A 179 10.14 17.21 10.49
CA PHE A 179 10.16 18.57 9.94
C PHE A 179 10.85 19.60 10.85
N THR A 180 11.23 19.21 12.06
CA THR A 180 12.01 20.06 12.97
C THR A 180 13.47 20.24 12.50
N VAL A 181 13.93 19.35 11.62
CA VAL A 181 15.28 19.41 11.04
C VAL A 181 15.29 20.41 9.86
N PRO A 182 16.26 21.34 9.79
CA PRO A 182 16.40 22.20 8.60
C PRO A 182 16.48 21.35 7.32
N GLY A 183 15.65 21.66 6.32
CA GLY A 183 15.52 20.86 5.09
C GLY A 183 14.52 19.70 5.18
N GLY A 184 13.74 19.61 6.28
CA GLY A 184 12.57 18.72 6.39
C GLY A 184 12.90 17.24 6.35
N LEU A 185 11.95 16.46 5.80
CA LEU A 185 12.02 15.01 5.76
C LEU A 185 13.22 14.48 4.97
N GLU A 186 13.64 15.17 3.89
CA GLU A 186 14.80 14.79 3.08
C GLU A 186 16.08 14.77 3.92
N ASN A 187 16.38 15.87 4.61
CA ASN A 187 17.56 15.94 5.47
C ASN A 187 17.46 14.99 6.68
N ALA A 188 16.27 14.79 7.23
CA ALA A 188 16.06 13.80 8.28
C ALA A 188 16.35 12.36 7.78
N TYR A 189 15.98 12.05 6.54
CA TYR A 189 16.29 10.78 5.90
C TYR A 189 17.80 10.63 5.65
N LEU A 190 18.46 11.62 5.04
CA LEU A 190 19.91 11.59 4.77
C LEU A 190 20.71 11.45 6.07
N ALA A 191 20.37 12.21 7.11
CA ALA A 191 21.02 12.11 8.41
C ALA A 191 20.85 10.73 9.07
N ALA A 192 19.64 10.14 8.96
CA ALA A 192 19.35 8.83 9.54
C ALA A 192 20.01 7.67 8.79
N THR A 193 20.24 7.82 7.47
CA THR A 193 20.85 6.78 6.62
C THR A 193 22.35 6.90 6.48
N GLY A 194 22.96 7.95 7.07
CA GLY A 194 24.41 8.19 7.00
C GLY A 194 24.89 8.79 5.68
N HIS A 195 23.98 9.24 4.81
CA HIS A 195 24.32 9.99 3.62
C HIS A 195 24.50 11.46 3.99
N LYS A 196 25.67 12.04 3.69
CA LYS A 196 25.86 13.50 3.81
C LYS A 196 25.02 14.18 2.72
N ALA A 197 24.27 15.21 3.11
CA ALA A 197 23.69 16.13 2.14
C ALA A 197 24.85 16.78 1.39
N ASP A 198 25.13 16.35 0.17
CA ASP A 198 25.98 17.11 -0.72
C ASP A 198 25.26 18.44 -0.97
N HIS A 199 25.84 19.49 -0.45
CA HIS A 199 25.38 20.85 -0.69
C HIS A 199 25.24 21.06 -2.20
N VAL A 200 24.02 21.10 -2.70
CA VAL A 200 23.74 21.78 -3.96
C VAL A 200 24.03 23.22 -3.69
N SER A 201 25.28 23.60 -3.93
CA SER A 201 25.71 24.99 -3.94
C SER A 201 24.83 25.71 -4.95
N ALA A 202 24.06 26.67 -4.43
CA ALA A 202 23.42 27.69 -5.21
C ALA A 202 24.46 28.31 -6.14
N GLY A 203 24.43 27.99 -7.42
CA GLY A 203 25.08 28.72 -8.47
C GLY A 203 24.30 30.01 -8.68
N ALA A 204 24.71 31.07 -7.96
CA ALA A 204 24.40 32.42 -8.36
C ALA A 204 25.43 32.81 -9.41
N ALA A 205 25.00 33.12 -10.61
CA ALA A 205 25.56 34.11 -11.51
C ALA A 205 24.57 34.36 -12.67
#